data_651d80a2ceab055dcd837aa938499ec2
#
_entry.id   651d80a2ceab055dcd837aa938499ec2
#
_cell.length_a   1.000
_cell.length_b   1.000
_cell.length_c   1.000
_cell.angle_alpha   90.00
_cell.angle_beta   90.00
_cell.angle_gamma   90.00
#
_symmetry.space_group_name_H-M   'P 1'
#
loop_
_entity.id
_entity.type
_entity.pdbx_description
1 polymer ?
#
loop_
_entity_poly.entity_id
_entity_poly.type
_entity_poly.pdbx_seq_one_letter_code
_entity_poly.pdbx_strand_id
1 'polypeptide(L)'
;DVQAEIERFEAARDQAAQELKELYDKAVKEVGEANAAIFEVHQMMLEDEDYLDSIHNIIEVQAVNAEFAVAATGDNFARMFAEMNDDYMKERAADVKDISERVIRILSRKEENIHTSEEEKEKYIIVADDLAPSETIQLDRERVLAFVTRQGSANSHTAILARTMNIPALVSTAIPKEVNGKSAIVDGFKGIVILDPEEAVLKEYVRKEQDEKRHEELLQQLKGKPTVTKEGKKIRLYANIGEVKDLGAVLQNDAEGIGLFRSEFLYLQSDHFPTEEEQFRSYKTVAEVMAGKKVIIRTLDIGADKQIDYFGLDHEDNPALGYRAVRICLSQPEIFRTQLRALLRASAFGNISIMVPMIASVWEVQKVKEMMEGLKAELSAEGLPFKDVEFGIMIET
;
A
#
# COMPACT_ATOMS: atom_id res chain seq x y z
N ASP A 1 32.67 28.39 -13.30
CA ASP A 1 33.70 28.09 -12.27
C ASP A 1 33.35 26.75 -11.65
N VAL A 2 34.26 25.75 -11.82
CA VAL A 2 34.03 24.37 -11.36
C VAL A 2 33.75 24.33 -9.84
N GLN A 3 34.54 25.05 -9.05
CA GLN A 3 34.37 25.06 -7.60
C GLN A 3 33.00 25.65 -7.19
N ALA A 4 32.56 26.70 -7.87
CA ALA A 4 31.25 27.31 -7.60
C ALA A 4 30.08 26.34 -7.94
N GLU A 5 30.25 25.51 -8.97
CA GLU A 5 29.21 24.51 -9.32
C GLU A 5 29.16 23.34 -8.30
N ILE A 6 30.32 22.94 -7.77
CA ILE A 6 30.37 21.97 -6.68
C ILE A 6 29.67 22.52 -5.43
N GLU A 7 29.99 23.72 -5.03
CA GLU A 7 29.35 24.37 -3.86
C GLU A 7 27.82 24.54 -4.04
N ARG A 8 27.37 24.86 -5.26
CA ARG A 8 25.94 24.92 -5.59
C ARG A 8 25.27 23.55 -5.46
N PHE A 9 25.93 22.50 -5.96
CA PHE A 9 25.43 21.13 -5.85
C PHE A 9 25.31 20.70 -4.40
N GLU A 10 26.37 20.89 -3.60
CA GLU A 10 26.37 20.49 -2.19
C GLU A 10 25.27 21.20 -1.40
N ALA A 11 25.09 22.50 -1.61
CA ALA A 11 24.02 23.27 -0.99
C ALA A 11 22.62 22.76 -1.40
N ALA A 12 22.43 22.42 -2.68
CA ALA A 12 21.17 21.88 -3.17
C ALA A 12 20.88 20.47 -2.65
N ARG A 13 21.92 19.61 -2.52
CA ARG A 13 21.82 18.29 -1.93
C ARG A 13 21.40 18.38 -0.45
N ASP A 14 22.05 19.26 0.33
CA ASP A 14 21.72 19.44 1.74
C ASP A 14 20.29 19.95 1.95
N GLN A 15 19.86 20.87 1.07
CA GLN A 15 18.46 21.31 1.07
C GLN A 15 17.50 20.17 0.70
N ALA A 16 17.83 19.36 -0.31
CA ALA A 16 17.02 18.20 -0.69
C ALA A 16 16.88 17.19 0.45
N ALA A 17 17.97 16.90 1.16
CA ALA A 17 17.97 16.01 2.32
C ALA A 17 17.10 16.57 3.46
N GLN A 18 17.16 17.88 3.72
CA GLN A 18 16.28 18.52 4.71
C GLN A 18 14.80 18.45 4.31
N GLU A 19 14.47 18.72 3.06
CA GLU A 19 13.09 18.59 2.53
C GLU A 19 12.58 17.15 2.68
N LEU A 20 13.40 16.14 2.38
CA LEU A 20 13.04 14.72 2.53
C LEU A 20 12.79 14.35 3.99
N LYS A 21 13.57 14.89 4.92
CA LYS A 21 13.37 14.68 6.36
C LYS A 21 12.05 15.26 6.84
N GLU A 22 11.72 16.46 6.41
CA GLU A 22 10.41 17.08 6.73
C GLU A 22 9.24 16.29 6.14
N LEU A 23 9.42 15.75 4.93
CA LEU A 23 8.43 14.87 4.29
C LEU A 23 8.29 13.55 5.06
N TYR A 24 9.39 12.96 5.53
CA TYR A 24 9.36 11.77 6.38
C TYR A 24 8.55 12.04 7.66
N ASP A 25 8.87 13.10 8.40
CA ASP A 25 8.19 13.46 9.64
C ASP A 25 6.68 13.72 9.44
N LYS A 26 6.31 14.30 8.31
CA LYS A 26 4.92 14.51 7.92
C LYS A 26 4.24 13.19 7.56
N ALA A 27 4.89 12.37 6.73
CA ALA A 27 4.36 11.08 6.28
C ALA A 27 4.14 10.09 7.44
N VAL A 28 5.07 10.04 8.41
CA VAL A 28 4.90 9.20 9.61
C VAL A 28 3.60 9.54 10.34
N LYS A 29 3.25 10.82 10.45
CA LYS A 29 2.03 11.28 11.14
C LYS A 29 0.75 10.99 10.35
N GLU A 30 0.81 11.08 9.02
CA GLU A 30 -0.37 11.00 8.16
C GLU A 30 -0.67 9.59 7.64
N VAL A 31 0.37 8.80 7.31
CA VAL A 31 0.23 7.51 6.62
C VAL A 31 1.00 6.36 7.30
N GLY A 32 1.70 6.64 8.40
CA GLY A 32 2.43 5.66 9.19
C GLY A 32 3.87 5.39 8.71
N GLU A 33 4.67 4.81 9.61
CA GLU A 33 6.12 4.63 9.47
C GLU A 33 6.52 3.80 8.26
N ALA A 34 5.79 2.70 7.99
CA ALA A 34 6.06 1.83 6.84
C ALA A 34 5.93 2.53 5.48
N ASN A 35 4.98 3.46 5.34
CA ASN A 35 4.79 4.21 4.11
C ASN A 35 5.72 5.43 4.02
N ALA A 36 6.27 5.89 5.15
CA ALA A 36 7.25 6.96 5.22
C ALA A 36 8.68 6.48 4.89
N ALA A 37 8.97 5.19 5.00
CA ALA A 37 10.29 4.60 4.82
C ALA A 37 10.94 4.94 3.46
N ILE A 38 10.14 5.21 2.41
CA ILE A 38 10.67 5.63 1.10
C ILE A 38 11.51 6.91 1.19
N PHE A 39 11.16 7.86 2.07
CA PHE A 39 11.92 9.11 2.23
C PHE A 39 13.24 8.89 2.94
N GLU A 40 13.32 7.92 3.85
CA GLU A 40 14.56 7.51 4.49
C GLU A 40 15.51 6.88 3.45
N VAL A 41 14.97 6.03 2.58
CA VAL A 41 15.74 5.46 1.46
C VAL A 41 16.23 6.56 0.51
N HIS A 42 15.40 7.54 0.16
CA HIS A 42 15.81 8.66 -0.68
C HIS A 42 16.91 9.50 -0.02
N GLN A 43 16.87 9.71 1.30
CA GLN A 43 17.96 10.35 2.03
C GLN A 43 19.27 9.56 1.94
N MET A 44 19.21 8.24 2.18
CA MET A 44 20.38 7.36 2.05
C MET A 44 20.98 7.41 0.64
N MET A 45 20.15 7.46 -0.41
CA MET A 45 20.63 7.56 -1.80
C MET A 45 21.28 8.92 -2.10
N LEU A 46 20.81 10.03 -1.48
CA LEU A 46 21.46 11.35 -1.61
C LEU A 46 22.79 11.43 -0.85
N GLU A 47 23.04 10.54 0.10
CA GLU A 47 24.28 10.43 0.86
C GLU A 47 25.22 9.35 0.32
N ASP A 48 24.82 8.64 -0.72
CA ASP A 48 25.61 7.55 -1.33
C ASP A 48 26.89 8.10 -1.98
N GLU A 49 28.05 7.56 -1.56
CA GLU A 49 29.35 8.03 -2.01
C GLU A 49 29.54 7.88 -3.53
N ASP A 50 29.08 6.77 -4.13
CA ASP A 50 29.22 6.52 -5.56
C ASP A 50 28.41 7.52 -6.38
N TYR A 51 27.20 7.87 -5.89
CA TYR A 51 26.33 8.87 -6.53
C TYR A 51 26.97 10.27 -6.44
N LEU A 52 27.46 10.68 -5.27
CA LEU A 52 28.09 11.97 -5.05
C LEU A 52 29.39 12.11 -5.85
N ASP A 53 30.26 11.11 -5.81
CA ASP A 53 31.54 11.08 -6.53
C ASP A 53 31.32 11.16 -8.04
N SER A 54 30.29 10.49 -8.56
CA SER A 54 29.93 10.56 -9.98
C SER A 54 29.58 12.00 -10.38
N ILE A 55 28.79 12.72 -9.58
CA ILE A 55 28.38 14.10 -9.87
C ILE A 55 29.62 15.03 -9.81
N HIS A 56 30.41 14.93 -8.76
CA HIS A 56 31.63 15.73 -8.60
C HIS A 56 32.59 15.51 -9.78
N ASN A 57 32.83 14.25 -10.16
CA ASN A 57 33.70 13.91 -11.28
C ASN A 57 33.20 14.49 -12.63
N ILE A 58 31.89 14.44 -12.87
CA ILE A 58 31.32 15.05 -14.09
C ILE A 58 31.51 16.57 -14.09
N ILE A 59 31.30 17.25 -12.97
CA ILE A 59 31.51 18.69 -12.86
C ILE A 59 32.99 19.03 -13.08
N GLU A 60 33.91 18.30 -12.44
CA GLU A 60 35.36 18.58 -12.50
C GLU A 60 35.96 18.29 -13.87
N VAL A 61 35.66 17.11 -14.42
CA VAL A 61 36.31 16.64 -15.68
C VAL A 61 35.69 17.30 -16.92
N GLN A 62 34.38 17.49 -16.93
CA GLN A 62 33.69 18.03 -18.09
C GLN A 62 33.44 19.55 -18.01
N ALA A 63 33.74 20.18 -16.87
CA ALA A 63 33.53 21.61 -16.61
C ALA A 63 32.08 22.07 -16.95
N VAL A 64 31.11 21.25 -16.59
CA VAL A 64 29.66 21.50 -16.80
C VAL A 64 29.02 22.08 -15.53
N ASN A 65 27.76 22.52 -15.66
CA ASN A 65 26.98 22.99 -14.50
C ASN A 65 26.45 21.83 -13.65
N ALA A 66 26.08 22.13 -12.42
CA ALA A 66 25.57 21.16 -11.46
C ALA A 66 24.32 20.44 -11.96
N GLU A 67 23.38 21.17 -12.61
CA GLU A 67 22.14 20.61 -13.15
C GLU A 67 22.40 19.51 -14.18
N PHE A 68 23.35 19.72 -15.07
CA PHE A 68 23.74 18.71 -16.07
C PHE A 68 24.39 17.49 -15.42
N ALA A 69 25.29 17.70 -14.47
CA ALA A 69 26.00 16.63 -13.80
C ALA A 69 25.02 15.73 -13.02
N VAL A 70 24.06 16.32 -12.30
CA VAL A 70 23.01 15.59 -11.56
C VAL A 70 22.10 14.82 -12.52
N ALA A 71 21.67 15.44 -13.62
CA ALA A 71 20.83 14.78 -14.64
C ALA A 71 21.55 13.56 -15.27
N ALA A 72 22.82 13.75 -15.69
CA ALA A 72 23.60 12.69 -16.30
C ALA A 72 23.88 11.52 -15.35
N THR A 73 24.19 11.81 -14.08
CA THR A 73 24.38 10.78 -13.04
C THR A 73 23.07 10.05 -12.78
N GLY A 74 21.97 10.76 -12.57
CA GLY A 74 20.65 10.19 -12.36
C GLY A 74 20.23 9.24 -13.47
N ASP A 75 20.41 9.63 -14.73
CA ASP A 75 20.11 8.79 -15.90
C ASP A 75 21.00 7.54 -15.97
N ASN A 76 22.29 7.66 -15.62
CA ASN A 76 23.23 6.54 -15.62
C ASN A 76 22.90 5.52 -14.54
N PHE A 77 22.67 5.96 -13.30
CA PHE A 77 22.31 5.07 -12.19
C PHE A 77 20.93 4.42 -12.42
N ALA A 78 19.94 5.19 -12.89
CA ALA A 78 18.63 4.64 -13.20
C ALA A 78 18.69 3.56 -14.30
N ARG A 79 19.53 3.75 -15.32
CA ARG A 79 19.75 2.73 -16.37
C ARG A 79 20.44 1.50 -15.81
N MET A 80 21.48 1.69 -15.00
CA MET A 80 22.20 0.60 -14.35
C MET A 80 21.28 -0.26 -13.48
N PHE A 81 20.44 0.36 -12.66
CA PHE A 81 19.48 -0.35 -11.83
C PHE A 81 18.38 -1.04 -12.66
N ALA A 82 17.89 -0.42 -13.72
CA ALA A 82 16.88 -1.02 -14.61
C ALA A 82 17.40 -2.24 -15.38
N GLU A 83 18.71 -2.33 -15.64
CA GLU A 83 19.35 -3.47 -16.31
C GLU A 83 19.71 -4.62 -15.37
N MET A 84 19.61 -4.44 -14.04
CA MET A 84 19.84 -5.50 -13.06
C MET A 84 18.72 -6.56 -13.11
N ASN A 85 19.09 -7.84 -12.90
CA ASN A 85 18.13 -8.95 -12.82
C ASN A 85 17.49 -9.09 -11.43
N ASP A 86 17.23 -7.99 -10.78
CA ASP A 86 16.65 -7.89 -9.44
C ASP A 86 15.49 -6.88 -9.48
N ASP A 87 14.29 -7.32 -9.20
CA ASP A 87 13.09 -6.47 -9.29
C ASP A 87 13.10 -5.36 -8.23
N TYR A 88 13.70 -5.59 -7.07
CA TYR A 88 13.92 -4.56 -6.06
C TYR A 88 14.84 -3.44 -6.57
N MET A 89 15.94 -3.81 -7.26
CA MET A 89 16.86 -2.83 -7.84
C MET A 89 16.23 -2.08 -9.02
N LYS A 90 15.34 -2.72 -9.80
CA LYS A 90 14.60 -2.03 -10.87
C LYS A 90 13.66 -0.95 -10.34
N GLU A 91 13.03 -1.18 -9.19
CA GLU A 91 12.20 -0.16 -8.54
C GLU A 91 13.04 1.05 -8.10
N ARG A 92 14.30 0.83 -7.69
CA ARG A 92 15.25 1.88 -7.35
C ARG A 92 15.63 2.80 -8.52
N ALA A 93 15.45 2.37 -9.76
CA ALA A 93 15.66 3.23 -10.91
C ALA A 93 14.73 4.46 -10.92
N ALA A 94 13.48 4.30 -10.46
CA ALA A 94 12.55 5.40 -10.30
C ALA A 94 12.95 6.33 -9.14
N ASP A 95 13.41 5.76 -8.02
CA ASP A 95 13.85 6.51 -6.85
C ASP A 95 15.04 7.42 -7.18
N VAL A 96 16.05 6.90 -7.91
CA VAL A 96 17.20 7.71 -8.35
C VAL A 96 16.77 8.89 -9.22
N LYS A 97 15.79 8.69 -10.10
CA LYS A 97 15.25 9.79 -10.90
C LYS A 97 14.57 10.85 -10.04
N ASP A 98 13.74 10.43 -9.08
CA ASP A 98 13.04 11.34 -8.18
C ASP A 98 14.01 12.21 -7.36
N ILE A 99 15.05 11.61 -6.78
CA ILE A 99 16.05 12.39 -6.02
C ILE A 99 16.85 13.34 -6.92
N SER A 100 17.21 12.90 -8.13
CA SER A 100 17.95 13.73 -9.10
C SER A 100 17.10 14.91 -9.55
N GLU A 101 15.84 14.71 -9.90
CA GLU A 101 14.90 15.78 -10.29
C GLU A 101 14.66 16.76 -9.13
N ARG A 102 14.62 16.30 -7.89
CA ARG A 102 14.52 17.14 -6.70
C ARG A 102 15.70 18.08 -6.59
N VAL A 103 16.93 17.56 -6.70
CA VAL A 103 18.15 18.37 -6.64
C VAL A 103 18.19 19.38 -7.79
N ILE A 104 17.86 18.96 -9.02
CA ILE A 104 17.80 19.85 -10.20
C ILE A 104 16.78 20.97 -9.99
N ARG A 105 15.62 20.67 -9.43
CA ARG A 105 14.60 21.67 -9.12
C ARG A 105 15.11 22.73 -8.13
N ILE A 106 15.84 22.32 -7.11
CA ILE A 106 16.46 23.24 -6.14
C ILE A 106 17.51 24.10 -6.82
N LEU A 107 18.40 23.50 -7.63
CA LEU A 107 19.42 24.21 -8.41
C LEU A 107 18.83 25.25 -9.37
N SER A 108 17.69 24.92 -9.98
CA SER A 108 17.01 25.76 -10.99
C SER A 108 16.15 26.86 -10.38
N ARG A 109 15.90 26.85 -9.08
CA ARG A 109 15.12 27.93 -8.40
C ARG A 109 15.93 29.25 -8.44
N LYS A 110 15.66 30.07 -9.44
CA LYS A 110 15.77 31.52 -9.27
C LYS A 110 14.72 31.94 -8.25
N GLU A 111 15.09 32.83 -7.33
CA GLU A 111 14.19 33.42 -6.33
C GLU A 111 12.89 33.94 -6.96
N GLU A 112 11.94 33.08 -7.21
CA GLU A 112 10.57 33.49 -7.43
C GLU A 112 9.90 33.56 -6.06
N ASN A 113 9.76 34.81 -5.57
CA ASN A 113 8.87 35.13 -4.48
C ASN A 113 7.47 34.62 -4.84
N ILE A 114 7.10 33.47 -4.29
CA ILE A 114 5.71 33.03 -4.33
C ILE A 114 4.96 33.95 -3.37
N HIS A 115 4.44 35.05 -3.92
CA HIS A 115 3.32 35.74 -3.29
C HIS A 115 2.15 34.75 -3.31
N THR A 116 1.89 34.13 -2.16
CA THR A 116 0.59 33.53 -1.87
C THR A 116 -0.43 34.66 -1.76
N SER A 117 -0.96 35.09 -2.89
CA SER A 117 -2.23 35.80 -2.91
C SER A 117 -3.29 34.82 -2.40
N GLU A 118 -4.14 35.29 -1.49
CA GLU A 118 -5.36 34.62 -1.04
C GLU A 118 -6.38 34.57 -2.20
N GLU A 119 -6.00 33.95 -3.31
CA GLU A 119 -6.94 33.59 -4.36
C GLU A 119 -7.68 32.30 -3.90
N GLU A 120 -9.00 32.35 -4.04
CA GLU A 120 -9.92 31.25 -3.73
C GLU A 120 -9.31 29.91 -4.11
N LYS A 121 -9.26 28.99 -3.16
CA LYS A 121 -8.63 27.66 -3.29
C LYS A 121 -9.35 26.83 -4.36
N GLU A 122 -9.04 27.09 -5.62
CA GLU A 122 -9.60 26.30 -6.72
C GLU A 122 -9.23 24.83 -6.60
N LYS A 123 -10.22 23.98 -6.79
CA LYS A 123 -10.03 22.52 -6.85
C LYS A 123 -9.57 22.14 -8.24
N TYR A 124 -8.68 21.14 -8.33
CA TYR A 124 -8.05 20.74 -9.58
C TYR A 124 -7.91 19.23 -9.76
N ILE A 125 -7.74 18.83 -11.02
CA ILE A 125 -7.40 17.49 -11.44
C ILE A 125 -5.93 17.47 -11.81
N ILE A 126 -5.17 16.48 -11.32
CA ILE A 126 -3.76 16.33 -11.66
C ILE A 126 -3.64 15.41 -12.87
N VAL A 127 -2.90 15.91 -13.89
CA VAL A 127 -2.55 15.13 -15.08
C VAL A 127 -1.03 15.05 -15.16
N ALA A 128 -0.48 13.83 -15.17
CA ALA A 128 0.95 13.58 -15.24
C ALA A 128 1.30 12.41 -16.18
N ASP A 129 2.57 12.24 -16.51
CA ASP A 129 3.02 10.99 -17.15
C ASP A 129 3.00 9.86 -16.14
N ASP A 130 3.58 10.07 -14.97
CA ASP A 130 3.43 9.27 -13.73
C ASP A 130 3.58 10.23 -12.54
N LEU A 131 3.31 9.77 -11.32
CA LEU A 131 3.46 10.57 -10.11
C LEU A 131 4.41 9.85 -9.14
N ALA A 132 5.52 10.50 -8.83
CA ALA A 132 6.44 10.02 -7.82
C ALA A 132 5.82 10.10 -6.40
N PRO A 133 6.22 9.20 -5.48
CA PRO A 133 5.74 9.22 -4.10
C PRO A 133 5.94 10.57 -3.40
N SER A 134 7.07 11.22 -3.64
CA SER A 134 7.41 12.52 -3.07
C SER A 134 6.50 13.65 -3.57
N GLU A 135 6.04 13.59 -4.82
CA GLU A 135 5.10 14.57 -5.38
C GLU A 135 3.72 14.41 -4.76
N THR A 136 3.29 13.17 -4.54
CA THR A 136 1.95 12.87 -4.02
C THR A 136 1.73 13.33 -2.59
N ILE A 137 2.77 13.38 -1.76
CA ILE A 137 2.68 13.84 -0.35
C ILE A 137 2.61 15.35 -0.23
N GLN A 138 3.14 16.07 -1.22
CA GLN A 138 3.08 17.55 -1.24
C GLN A 138 1.70 18.09 -1.67
N LEU A 139 0.81 17.21 -2.15
CA LEU A 139 -0.49 17.61 -2.66
C LEU A 139 -1.43 18.06 -1.52
N ASP A 140 -2.13 19.14 -1.76
CA ASP A 140 -3.25 19.56 -0.91
C ASP A 140 -4.46 18.64 -1.18
N ARG A 141 -4.64 17.66 -0.31
CA ARG A 141 -5.67 16.61 -0.43
C ARG A 141 -7.09 17.15 -0.49
N GLU A 142 -7.34 18.34 0.05
CA GLU A 142 -8.67 18.96 0.00
C GLU A 142 -8.99 19.59 -1.35
N ARG A 143 -7.95 19.84 -2.15
CA ARG A 143 -8.05 20.51 -3.46
C ARG A 143 -8.01 19.57 -4.64
N VAL A 144 -7.37 18.37 -4.48
CA VAL A 144 -7.25 17.40 -5.57
C VAL A 144 -8.57 16.63 -5.74
N LEU A 145 -9.16 16.73 -6.93
CA LEU A 145 -10.42 16.06 -7.28
C LEU A 145 -10.20 14.69 -7.92
N ALA A 146 -9.14 14.51 -8.69
CA ALA A 146 -8.82 13.26 -9.37
C ALA A 146 -7.35 13.23 -9.85
N PHE A 147 -6.86 12.03 -10.13
CA PHE A 147 -5.60 11.80 -10.84
C PHE A 147 -5.85 11.18 -12.22
N VAL A 148 -5.07 11.64 -13.20
CA VAL A 148 -5.03 11.02 -14.54
C VAL A 148 -3.58 10.87 -14.95
N THR A 149 -3.10 9.63 -15.12
CA THR A 149 -1.72 9.39 -15.56
C THR A 149 -1.68 8.68 -16.90
N ARG A 150 -0.63 9.00 -17.71
CA ARG A 150 -0.40 8.37 -19.03
C ARG A 150 0.22 7.01 -18.89
N GLN A 151 0.93 6.78 -17.79
CA GLN A 151 1.58 5.52 -17.42
C GLN A 151 1.03 5.01 -16.10
N GLY A 152 1.52 3.88 -15.65
CA GLY A 152 1.14 3.27 -14.38
C GLY A 152 0.16 2.12 -14.53
N SER A 153 -0.11 1.46 -13.40
CA SER A 153 -1.03 0.33 -13.29
C SER A 153 -2.00 0.53 -12.13
N ALA A 154 -2.94 -0.37 -11.99
CA ALA A 154 -3.87 -0.38 -10.85
C ALA A 154 -3.18 -0.50 -9.48
N ASN A 155 -1.91 -0.92 -9.46
CA ASN A 155 -1.07 -1.06 -8.27
C ASN A 155 -0.01 0.03 -8.15
N SER A 156 0.00 1.03 -9.04
CA SER A 156 0.94 2.17 -8.94
C SER A 156 0.68 3.00 -7.68
N HIS A 157 1.69 3.75 -7.24
CA HIS A 157 1.57 4.66 -6.09
C HIS A 157 0.42 5.64 -6.25
N THR A 158 0.21 6.19 -7.45
CA THR A 158 -0.91 7.07 -7.78
C THR A 158 -2.26 6.40 -7.52
N ALA A 159 -2.43 5.13 -7.96
CA ALA A 159 -3.67 4.40 -7.76
C ALA A 159 -3.92 4.08 -6.28
N ILE A 160 -2.88 3.74 -5.53
CA ILE A 160 -2.95 3.48 -4.08
C ILE A 160 -3.33 4.77 -3.34
N LEU A 161 -2.68 5.88 -3.67
CA LEU A 161 -2.99 7.18 -3.05
C LEU A 161 -4.43 7.61 -3.32
N ALA A 162 -4.90 7.51 -4.57
CA ALA A 162 -6.26 7.84 -4.94
C ALA A 162 -7.30 7.04 -4.14
N ARG A 163 -7.05 5.73 -3.95
CA ARG A 163 -7.89 4.88 -3.08
C ARG A 163 -7.90 5.35 -1.65
N THR A 164 -6.72 5.74 -1.11
CA THR A 164 -6.61 6.27 0.25
C THR A 164 -7.35 7.60 0.42
N MET A 165 -7.33 8.45 -0.62
CA MET A 165 -8.03 9.73 -0.64
C MET A 165 -9.52 9.61 -1.03
N ASN A 166 -9.97 8.42 -1.44
CA ASN A 166 -11.32 8.17 -1.98
C ASN A 166 -11.70 9.09 -3.14
N ILE A 167 -10.76 9.31 -4.07
CA ILE A 167 -10.96 10.12 -5.27
C ILE A 167 -10.74 9.28 -6.55
N PRO A 168 -11.32 9.67 -7.70
CA PRO A 168 -11.10 8.99 -8.97
C PRO A 168 -9.63 9.02 -9.40
N ALA A 169 -9.13 7.90 -9.92
CA ALA A 169 -7.85 7.84 -10.62
C ALA A 169 -7.97 7.02 -11.89
N LEU A 170 -7.47 7.55 -12.98
CA LEU A 170 -7.32 6.86 -14.25
C LEU A 170 -5.84 6.75 -14.59
N VAL A 171 -5.37 5.54 -14.77
CA VAL A 171 -3.98 5.24 -15.14
C VAL A 171 -3.90 4.71 -16.57
N SER A 172 -2.73 4.79 -17.20
CA SER A 172 -2.52 4.37 -18.60
C SER A 172 -3.52 5.03 -19.58
N THR A 173 -3.82 6.31 -19.35
CA THR A 173 -4.82 7.06 -20.09
C THR A 173 -4.19 7.84 -21.24
N ALA A 174 -4.71 7.67 -22.45
CA ALA A 174 -4.29 8.45 -23.63
C ALA A 174 -4.84 9.91 -23.53
N ILE A 175 -4.17 10.78 -22.79
CA ILE A 175 -4.53 12.18 -22.64
C ILE A 175 -3.47 13.08 -23.29
N PRO A 176 -3.85 14.18 -24.03
CA PRO A 176 -2.88 15.11 -24.59
C PRO A 176 -1.97 15.74 -23.54
N LYS A 177 -0.78 16.20 -23.95
CA LYS A 177 0.14 16.90 -23.02
C LYS A 177 -0.35 18.33 -22.68
N GLU A 178 -1.05 18.96 -23.60
CA GLU A 178 -1.48 20.37 -23.54
C GLU A 178 -2.90 20.49 -22.95
N VAL A 179 -3.06 20.04 -21.69
CA VAL A 179 -4.37 20.08 -21.01
C VAL A 179 -4.40 21.01 -19.81
N ASN A 180 -3.28 21.65 -19.48
CA ASN A 180 -3.20 22.53 -18.33
C ASN A 180 -4.16 23.72 -18.47
N GLY A 181 -4.90 24.05 -17.41
CA GLY A 181 -5.88 25.14 -17.39
C GLY A 181 -7.21 24.81 -18.08
N LYS A 182 -7.41 23.59 -18.60
CA LYS A 182 -8.68 23.15 -19.19
C LYS A 182 -9.65 22.65 -18.14
N SER A 183 -10.94 22.87 -18.39
CA SER A 183 -12.01 22.23 -17.62
C SER A 183 -12.09 20.73 -17.98
N ALA A 184 -12.27 19.86 -16.98
CA ALA A 184 -12.34 18.43 -17.22
C ALA A 184 -13.27 17.71 -16.24
N ILE A 185 -13.80 16.57 -16.69
CA ILE A 185 -14.54 15.62 -15.88
C ILE A 185 -13.77 14.31 -15.88
N VAL A 186 -13.59 13.70 -14.71
CA VAL A 186 -13.02 12.36 -14.54
C VAL A 186 -14.06 11.45 -13.90
N ASP A 187 -14.47 10.42 -14.63
CA ASP A 187 -15.40 9.40 -14.15
C ASP A 187 -14.65 8.08 -13.95
N GLY A 188 -14.27 7.82 -12.69
CA GLY A 188 -13.54 6.61 -12.31
C GLY A 188 -14.35 5.32 -12.45
N PHE A 189 -15.69 5.37 -12.42
CA PHE A 189 -16.53 4.21 -12.63
C PHE A 189 -16.59 3.78 -14.10
N LYS A 190 -16.63 4.76 -15.01
CA LYS A 190 -16.66 4.50 -16.45
C LYS A 190 -15.28 4.42 -17.09
N GLY A 191 -14.24 4.88 -16.39
CA GLY A 191 -12.89 4.93 -16.92
C GLY A 191 -12.71 5.97 -18.02
N ILE A 192 -13.34 7.14 -17.92
CA ILE A 192 -13.32 8.18 -18.95
C ILE A 192 -12.89 9.55 -18.41
N VAL A 193 -12.24 10.31 -19.28
CA VAL A 193 -11.95 11.74 -19.10
C VAL A 193 -12.64 12.54 -20.20
N ILE A 194 -13.35 13.59 -19.86
CA ILE A 194 -13.97 14.53 -20.79
C ILE A 194 -13.29 15.87 -20.61
N LEU A 195 -12.60 16.34 -21.65
CA LEU A 195 -11.93 17.65 -21.66
C LEU A 195 -12.88 18.69 -22.25
N ASP A 196 -12.88 19.90 -21.70
CA ASP A 196 -13.70 21.03 -22.11
C ASP A 196 -15.20 20.61 -22.33
N PRO A 197 -15.85 20.00 -21.30
CA PRO A 197 -17.19 19.47 -21.45
C PRO A 197 -18.20 20.58 -21.82
N GLU A 198 -19.16 20.23 -22.66
CA GLU A 198 -20.31 21.11 -22.89
C GLU A 198 -21.10 21.35 -21.60
N GLU A 199 -21.73 22.51 -21.48
CA GLU A 199 -22.43 22.90 -20.26
C GLU A 199 -23.52 21.89 -19.82
N ALA A 200 -24.18 21.27 -20.78
CA ALA A 200 -25.19 20.24 -20.52
C ALA A 200 -24.58 18.98 -19.88
N VAL A 201 -23.42 18.55 -20.39
CA VAL A 201 -22.66 17.41 -19.86
C VAL A 201 -22.13 17.73 -18.46
N LEU A 202 -21.56 18.91 -18.27
CA LEU A 202 -21.08 19.35 -16.96
C LEU A 202 -22.21 19.31 -15.92
N LYS A 203 -23.37 19.87 -16.24
CA LYS A 203 -24.56 19.85 -15.34
C LYS A 203 -25.00 18.43 -14.99
N GLU A 204 -24.96 17.50 -15.96
CA GLU A 204 -25.28 16.08 -15.70
C GLU A 204 -24.30 15.47 -14.69
N TYR A 205 -22.99 15.70 -14.85
CA TYR A 205 -21.99 15.14 -13.96
C TYR A 205 -21.97 15.80 -12.57
N VAL A 206 -22.23 17.09 -12.48
CA VAL A 206 -22.44 17.78 -11.18
C VAL A 206 -23.62 17.15 -10.43
N ARG A 207 -24.72 16.84 -11.14
CA ARG A 207 -25.84 16.14 -10.52
C ARG A 207 -25.47 14.74 -10.05
N LYS A 208 -24.73 13.96 -10.87
CA LYS A 208 -24.24 12.64 -10.46
C LYS A 208 -23.37 12.70 -9.22
N GLU A 209 -22.45 13.67 -9.14
CA GLU A 209 -21.62 13.89 -7.95
C GLU A 209 -22.47 14.20 -6.71
N GLN A 210 -23.48 15.04 -6.84
CA GLN A 210 -24.40 15.36 -5.74
C GLN A 210 -25.22 14.16 -5.29
N ASP A 211 -25.71 13.35 -6.26
CA ASP A 211 -26.46 12.14 -5.97
C ASP A 211 -25.57 11.11 -5.26
N GLU A 212 -24.30 10.97 -5.65
CA GLU A 212 -23.33 10.09 -5.01
C GLU A 212 -23.01 10.54 -3.59
N LYS A 213 -22.72 11.82 -3.37
CA LYS A 213 -22.52 12.40 -2.03
C LYS A 213 -23.72 12.17 -1.14
N ARG A 214 -24.94 12.39 -1.65
CA ARG A 214 -26.17 12.11 -0.89
C ARG A 214 -26.31 10.64 -0.55
N HIS A 215 -25.93 9.75 -1.48
CA HIS A 215 -25.95 8.31 -1.23
C HIS A 215 -24.94 7.93 -0.13
N GLU A 216 -23.74 8.48 -0.18
CA GLU A 216 -22.72 8.29 0.86
C GLU A 216 -23.19 8.80 2.23
N GLU A 217 -23.79 9.99 2.29
CA GLU A 217 -24.38 10.55 3.52
C GLU A 217 -25.47 9.63 4.09
N LEU A 218 -26.33 9.06 3.23
CA LEU A 218 -27.36 8.10 3.65
C LEU A 218 -26.72 6.81 4.21
N LEU A 219 -25.66 6.31 3.60
CA LEU A 219 -24.93 5.15 4.12
C LEU A 219 -24.29 5.46 5.49
N GLN A 220 -23.74 6.67 5.68
CA GLN A 220 -23.20 7.09 6.99
C GLN A 220 -24.28 7.11 8.08
N GLN A 221 -25.52 7.43 7.74
CA GLN A 221 -26.64 7.39 8.70
C GLN A 221 -27.03 5.97 9.12
N LEU A 222 -26.56 4.94 8.42
CA LEU A 222 -26.79 3.53 8.79
C LEU A 222 -25.81 3.04 9.86
N LYS A 223 -24.74 3.76 10.15
CA LYS A 223 -23.80 3.39 11.22
C LYS A 223 -24.51 3.28 12.56
N GLY A 224 -24.15 2.27 13.33
CA GLY A 224 -24.76 1.97 14.62
C GLY A 224 -26.16 1.36 14.55
N LYS A 225 -26.76 1.22 13.36
CA LYS A 225 -28.07 0.60 13.19
C LYS A 225 -27.92 -0.90 12.92
N PRO A 226 -28.75 -1.76 13.52
CA PRO A 226 -28.72 -3.17 13.22
C PRO A 226 -29.19 -3.43 11.80
N THR A 227 -28.45 -4.27 11.06
CA THR A 227 -28.88 -4.74 9.75
C THR A 227 -29.91 -5.84 9.91
N VAL A 228 -31.12 -5.61 9.42
CA VAL A 228 -32.24 -6.56 9.51
C VAL A 228 -32.92 -6.73 8.16
N THR A 229 -33.38 -7.97 7.87
CA THR A 229 -34.19 -8.23 6.68
C THR A 229 -35.60 -7.63 6.84
N LYS A 230 -36.39 -7.62 5.77
CA LYS A 230 -37.80 -7.17 5.83
C LYS A 230 -38.64 -8.00 6.80
N GLU A 231 -38.26 -9.26 7.02
CA GLU A 231 -38.92 -10.19 7.96
C GLU A 231 -38.39 -10.03 9.40
N GLY A 232 -37.50 -9.06 9.66
CA GLY A 232 -36.95 -8.79 10.99
C GLY A 232 -35.77 -9.67 11.40
N LYS A 233 -35.22 -10.50 10.49
CA LYS A 233 -34.04 -11.32 10.78
C LYS A 233 -32.78 -10.44 10.81
N LYS A 234 -32.03 -10.47 11.91
CA LYS A 234 -30.76 -9.75 12.04
C LYS A 234 -29.67 -10.45 11.19
N ILE A 235 -28.97 -9.65 10.38
CA ILE A 235 -27.80 -10.06 9.59
C ILE A 235 -26.59 -9.33 10.17
N ARG A 236 -25.51 -10.06 10.41
CA ARG A 236 -24.26 -9.48 10.89
C ARG A 236 -23.40 -9.06 9.70
N LEU A 237 -22.90 -7.83 9.73
CA LEU A 237 -21.98 -7.29 8.72
C LEU A 237 -20.56 -7.30 9.27
N TYR A 238 -19.71 -8.09 8.67
CA TYR A 238 -18.30 -8.23 9.03
C TYR A 238 -17.39 -7.65 7.96
N ALA A 239 -16.27 -7.06 8.40
CA ALA A 239 -15.25 -6.55 7.52
C ALA A 239 -14.38 -7.67 6.94
N ASN A 240 -13.76 -7.40 5.79
CA ASN A 240 -12.71 -8.20 5.19
C ASN A 240 -11.43 -7.35 5.20
N ILE A 241 -10.36 -7.83 5.84
CA ILE A 241 -9.10 -7.12 5.98
C ILE A 241 -7.92 -7.98 5.53
N GLY A 242 -6.83 -7.31 5.12
CA GLY A 242 -5.54 -7.94 4.81
C GLY A 242 -4.47 -7.63 5.85
N GLU A 243 -4.55 -6.46 6.49
CA GLU A 243 -3.51 -5.95 7.35
C GLU A 243 -4.07 -5.29 8.61
N VAL A 244 -3.20 -5.18 9.63
CA VAL A 244 -3.55 -4.51 10.90
C VAL A 244 -3.94 -3.04 10.69
N LYS A 245 -3.32 -2.37 9.71
CA LYS A 245 -3.65 -0.97 9.37
C LYS A 245 -5.10 -0.76 8.90
N ASP A 246 -5.76 -1.80 8.41
CA ASP A 246 -7.16 -1.73 7.96
C ASP A 246 -8.14 -1.56 9.14
N LEU A 247 -7.70 -1.82 10.39
CA LEU A 247 -8.54 -1.75 11.59
C LEU A 247 -9.16 -0.36 11.81
N GLY A 248 -8.43 0.70 11.45
CA GLY A 248 -8.97 2.07 11.52
C GLY A 248 -10.26 2.21 10.72
N ALA A 249 -10.26 1.73 9.47
CA ALA A 249 -11.44 1.75 8.60
C ALA A 249 -12.56 0.82 9.11
N VAL A 250 -12.19 -0.35 9.67
CA VAL A 250 -13.16 -1.30 10.27
C VAL A 250 -13.93 -0.65 11.39
N LEU A 251 -13.24 0.02 12.33
CA LEU A 251 -13.87 0.71 13.45
C LEU A 251 -14.65 1.94 12.99
N GLN A 252 -14.08 2.72 12.08
CA GLN A 252 -14.73 3.91 11.53
C GLN A 252 -16.06 3.58 10.83
N ASN A 253 -16.17 2.42 10.19
CA ASN A 253 -17.38 1.96 9.52
C ASN A 253 -18.27 1.08 10.40
N ASP A 254 -17.98 0.99 11.70
CA ASP A 254 -18.79 0.26 12.70
C ASP A 254 -19.07 -1.21 12.33
N ALA A 255 -18.06 -1.92 11.81
CA ALA A 255 -18.18 -3.34 11.51
C ALA A 255 -18.50 -4.14 12.79
N GLU A 256 -19.41 -5.10 12.69
CA GLU A 256 -19.81 -5.95 13.83
C GLU A 256 -18.74 -7.03 14.16
N GLY A 257 -17.71 -7.16 13.32
CA GLY A 257 -16.59 -8.08 13.47
C GLY A 257 -15.74 -8.12 12.21
N ILE A 258 -14.75 -9.00 12.19
CA ILE A 258 -13.94 -9.33 11.02
C ILE A 258 -14.34 -10.72 10.54
N GLY A 259 -14.93 -10.80 9.35
CA GLY A 259 -15.36 -12.05 8.72
C GLY A 259 -14.25 -12.76 7.98
N LEU A 260 -13.22 -12.03 7.59
CA LEU A 260 -12.03 -12.58 6.94
C LEU A 260 -10.82 -11.68 7.22
N PHE A 261 -9.87 -12.17 8.01
CA PHE A 261 -8.51 -11.65 8.03
C PHE A 261 -7.62 -12.55 7.17
N ARG A 262 -7.11 -12.00 6.09
CA ARG A 262 -6.26 -12.71 5.12
C ARG A 262 -4.82 -12.73 5.60
N SER A 263 -4.46 -13.76 6.35
CA SER A 263 -3.14 -13.88 7.00
C SER A 263 -1.98 -14.03 6.00
N GLU A 264 -2.25 -14.35 4.74
CA GLU A 264 -1.22 -14.43 3.70
C GLU A 264 -0.48 -13.12 3.48
N PHE A 265 -1.06 -11.96 3.80
CA PHE A 265 -0.37 -10.68 3.71
C PHE A 265 0.84 -10.57 4.63
N LEU A 266 0.85 -11.28 5.78
CA LEU A 266 2.03 -11.36 6.66
C LEU A 266 3.21 -12.04 5.96
N TYR A 267 2.93 -13.02 5.12
CA TYR A 267 3.94 -13.74 4.34
C TYR A 267 4.37 -12.95 3.10
N LEU A 268 3.43 -12.27 2.43
CA LEU A 268 3.70 -11.45 1.24
C LEU A 268 4.59 -10.24 1.52
N GLN A 269 4.56 -9.73 2.74
CA GLN A 269 5.33 -8.55 3.18
C GLN A 269 6.65 -8.91 3.86
N SER A 270 6.97 -10.20 3.96
CA SER A 270 8.18 -10.70 4.61
C SER A 270 9.12 -11.33 3.57
N ASP A 271 10.41 -11.24 3.82
CA ASP A 271 11.45 -11.93 3.05
C ASP A 271 11.81 -13.31 3.61
N HIS A 272 11.11 -13.73 4.67
CA HIS A 272 11.27 -15.02 5.36
C HIS A 272 9.91 -15.55 5.84
N PHE A 273 9.87 -16.80 6.26
CA PHE A 273 8.68 -17.33 6.94
C PHE A 273 8.43 -16.58 8.24
N PRO A 274 7.28 -15.88 8.39
CA PRO A 274 6.97 -15.13 9.60
C PRO A 274 7.04 -16.03 10.84
N THR A 275 7.79 -15.57 11.83
CA THR A 275 7.96 -16.27 13.11
C THR A 275 6.64 -16.35 13.89
N GLU A 276 6.58 -17.24 14.88
CA GLU A 276 5.42 -17.32 15.78
C GLU A 276 5.14 -15.99 16.46
N GLU A 277 6.20 -15.25 16.88
CA GLU A 277 6.05 -14.00 17.59
C GLU A 277 5.54 -12.86 16.70
N GLU A 278 6.00 -12.76 15.46
CA GLU A 278 5.50 -11.78 14.48
C GLU A 278 4.03 -11.99 14.18
N GLN A 279 3.65 -13.25 13.92
CA GLN A 279 2.27 -13.61 13.68
C GLN A 279 1.40 -13.38 14.92
N PHE A 280 1.88 -13.78 16.10
CA PHE A 280 1.20 -13.57 17.37
C PHE A 280 0.90 -12.10 17.63
N ARG A 281 1.89 -11.21 17.46
CA ARG A 281 1.71 -9.76 17.64
C ARG A 281 0.61 -9.22 16.73
N SER A 282 0.62 -9.61 15.46
CA SER A 282 -0.39 -9.17 14.49
C SER A 282 -1.80 -9.64 14.90
N TYR A 283 -1.98 -10.92 15.18
CA TYR A 283 -3.26 -11.50 15.56
C TYR A 283 -3.76 -10.96 16.91
N LYS A 284 -2.86 -10.80 17.88
CA LYS A 284 -3.16 -10.21 19.19
C LYS A 284 -3.66 -8.77 19.04
N THR A 285 -2.97 -7.94 18.26
CA THR A 285 -3.38 -6.55 18.02
C THR A 285 -4.79 -6.48 17.46
N VAL A 286 -5.09 -7.31 16.45
CA VAL A 286 -6.44 -7.36 15.87
C VAL A 286 -7.47 -7.80 16.91
N ALA A 287 -7.18 -8.81 17.70
CA ALA A 287 -8.09 -9.32 18.73
C ALA A 287 -8.40 -8.27 19.81
N GLU A 288 -7.38 -7.54 20.27
CA GLU A 288 -7.51 -6.48 21.29
C GLU A 288 -8.29 -5.27 20.75
N VAL A 289 -7.94 -4.79 19.56
CA VAL A 289 -8.61 -3.63 18.93
C VAL A 289 -10.08 -3.90 18.65
N MET A 290 -10.43 -5.14 18.27
CA MET A 290 -11.82 -5.52 18.03
C MET A 290 -12.65 -5.71 19.31
N ALA A 291 -12.03 -5.61 20.50
CA ALA A 291 -12.69 -5.52 21.81
C ALA A 291 -13.82 -6.57 22.02
N GLY A 292 -13.51 -7.84 21.75
CA GLY A 292 -14.45 -8.96 21.91
C GLY A 292 -15.40 -9.20 20.73
N LYS A 293 -15.45 -8.31 19.73
CA LYS A 293 -16.11 -8.60 18.45
C LYS A 293 -15.41 -9.77 17.78
N LYS A 294 -16.16 -10.57 17.01
CA LYS A 294 -15.63 -11.77 16.36
C LYS A 294 -14.57 -11.44 15.30
N VAL A 295 -13.47 -12.18 15.31
CA VAL A 295 -12.40 -12.08 14.34
C VAL A 295 -12.14 -13.46 13.73
N ILE A 296 -12.48 -13.65 12.47
CA ILE A 296 -12.21 -14.89 11.74
C ILE A 296 -10.91 -14.71 10.98
N ILE A 297 -9.89 -15.50 11.35
CA ILE A 297 -8.57 -15.47 10.71
C ILE A 297 -8.45 -16.68 9.80
N ARG A 298 -8.25 -16.43 8.51
CA ARG A 298 -7.95 -17.47 7.53
C ARG A 298 -6.48 -17.85 7.66
N THR A 299 -6.21 -19.16 7.79
CA THR A 299 -4.83 -19.66 7.74
C THR A 299 -4.23 -19.44 6.35
N LEU A 300 -2.94 -19.71 6.21
CA LEU A 300 -2.16 -19.54 5.00
C LEU A 300 -2.93 -19.95 3.73
N ASP A 301 -3.05 -19.02 2.78
CA ASP A 301 -3.62 -19.26 1.45
C ASP A 301 -2.66 -18.73 0.36
N ILE A 302 -1.52 -19.41 0.26
CA ILE A 302 -0.47 -19.14 -0.72
C ILE A 302 -0.34 -20.34 -1.64
N GLY A 303 -0.10 -20.07 -2.92
CA GLY A 303 0.17 -21.03 -3.96
C GLY A 303 1.13 -20.44 -5.00
N ALA A 304 1.39 -21.14 -6.10
CA ALA A 304 2.31 -20.74 -7.16
C ALA A 304 1.87 -19.46 -7.91
N ASP A 305 0.63 -18.97 -7.69
CA ASP A 305 0.13 -17.69 -8.18
C ASP A 305 0.71 -16.48 -7.42
N LYS A 306 1.32 -16.72 -6.27
CA LYS A 306 2.03 -15.72 -5.46
C LYS A 306 3.53 -15.93 -5.62
N GLN A 307 4.19 -14.95 -6.20
CA GLN A 307 5.65 -14.98 -6.36
C GLN A 307 6.30 -14.65 -5.00
N ILE A 308 6.59 -15.69 -4.22
CA ILE A 308 7.28 -15.59 -2.92
C ILE A 308 8.46 -16.55 -2.95
N ASP A 309 9.65 -16.02 -3.16
CA ASP A 309 10.86 -16.80 -3.42
C ASP A 309 11.21 -17.80 -2.33
N TYR A 310 11.05 -17.42 -1.05
CA TYR A 310 11.38 -18.30 0.07
C TYR A 310 10.43 -19.50 0.26
N PHE A 311 9.28 -19.54 -0.44
CA PHE A 311 8.43 -20.73 -0.49
C PHE A 311 8.97 -21.81 -1.44
N GLY A 312 9.76 -21.41 -2.46
CA GLY A 312 10.34 -22.31 -3.44
C GLY A 312 9.30 -23.15 -4.19
N LEU A 313 8.14 -22.54 -4.51
CA LEU A 313 7.07 -23.22 -5.23
C LEU A 313 7.39 -23.32 -6.71
N ASP A 314 7.21 -24.52 -7.28
CA ASP A 314 7.32 -24.72 -8.72
C ASP A 314 6.17 -24.00 -9.46
N HIS A 315 6.44 -23.62 -10.72
CA HIS A 315 5.40 -23.08 -11.58
C HIS A 315 4.29 -24.11 -11.84
N GLU A 316 3.04 -23.69 -11.75
CA GLU A 316 1.86 -24.51 -12.03
C GLU A 316 0.97 -23.82 -13.09
N ASP A 317 0.43 -24.59 -14.02
CA ASP A 317 -0.49 -24.09 -15.04
C ASP A 317 -1.83 -23.64 -14.43
N ASN A 318 -2.25 -24.26 -13.34
CA ASN A 318 -3.48 -23.94 -12.61
C ASN A 318 -3.21 -23.85 -11.10
N PRO A 319 -2.55 -22.81 -10.62
CA PRO A 319 -2.19 -22.67 -9.21
C PRO A 319 -3.41 -22.50 -8.29
N ALA A 320 -4.57 -22.13 -8.81
CA ALA A 320 -5.79 -22.00 -8.00
C ALA A 320 -6.25 -23.33 -7.41
N LEU A 321 -6.03 -24.45 -8.11
CA LEU A 321 -6.36 -25.80 -7.68
C LEU A 321 -5.14 -26.68 -7.43
N GLY A 322 -3.95 -26.09 -7.43
CA GLY A 322 -2.66 -26.76 -7.30
C GLY A 322 -2.19 -26.96 -5.86
N TYR A 323 -0.87 -26.96 -5.70
CA TYR A 323 -0.20 -27.10 -4.40
C TYR A 323 -0.21 -25.77 -3.66
N ARG A 324 -1.23 -25.59 -2.82
CA ARG A 324 -1.46 -24.35 -2.08
C ARG A 324 -2.14 -24.58 -0.74
N ALA A 325 -2.15 -23.56 0.10
CA ALA A 325 -2.94 -23.49 1.33
C ALA A 325 -2.76 -24.71 2.25
N VAL A 326 -3.85 -25.38 2.63
CA VAL A 326 -3.81 -26.54 3.52
C VAL A 326 -2.92 -27.67 2.97
N ARG A 327 -2.75 -27.80 1.66
CA ARG A 327 -1.87 -28.81 1.04
C ARG A 327 -0.41 -28.55 1.36
N ILE A 328 0.03 -27.28 1.29
CA ILE A 328 1.36 -26.84 1.76
C ILE A 328 1.45 -27.09 3.28
N CYS A 329 0.45 -26.63 4.02
CA CYS A 329 0.41 -26.72 5.48
C CYS A 329 0.55 -28.15 6.02
N LEU A 330 -0.07 -29.12 5.35
CA LEU A 330 0.00 -30.53 5.77
C LEU A 330 1.28 -31.25 5.31
N SER A 331 1.89 -30.80 4.20
CA SER A 331 3.16 -31.37 3.72
C SER A 331 4.39 -30.70 4.36
N GLN A 332 4.26 -29.45 4.80
CA GLN A 332 5.28 -28.69 5.54
C GLN A 332 4.72 -28.27 6.91
N PRO A 333 4.56 -29.21 7.83
CA PRO A 333 3.81 -29.00 9.08
C PRO A 333 4.40 -27.93 9.98
N GLU A 334 5.71 -27.65 9.90
CA GLU A 334 6.36 -26.63 10.73
C GLU A 334 5.83 -25.23 10.45
N ILE A 335 5.57 -24.89 9.17
CA ILE A 335 4.98 -23.59 8.79
C ILE A 335 3.59 -23.46 9.44
N PHE A 336 2.80 -24.53 9.34
CA PHE A 336 1.43 -24.52 9.86
C PHE A 336 1.36 -24.54 11.39
N ARG A 337 2.24 -25.31 12.03
CA ARG A 337 2.36 -25.33 13.50
C ARG A 337 2.67 -23.95 14.04
N THR A 338 3.63 -23.25 13.44
CA THR A 338 4.00 -21.87 13.80
C THR A 338 2.79 -20.94 13.75
N GLN A 339 2.02 -21.00 12.67
CA GLN A 339 0.81 -20.18 12.51
C GLN A 339 -0.28 -20.54 13.53
N LEU A 340 -0.57 -21.84 13.69
CA LEU A 340 -1.60 -22.30 14.62
C LEU A 340 -1.25 -21.98 16.08
N ARG A 341 0.02 -22.08 16.47
CA ARG A 341 0.46 -21.68 17.82
C ARG A 341 0.23 -20.19 18.05
N ALA A 342 0.62 -19.35 17.08
CA ALA A 342 0.40 -17.91 17.15
C ALA A 342 -1.09 -17.56 17.28
N LEU A 343 -1.96 -18.22 16.51
CA LEU A 343 -3.41 -18.04 16.57
C LEU A 343 -4.00 -18.48 17.92
N LEU A 344 -3.59 -19.63 18.44
CA LEU A 344 -4.03 -20.13 19.76
C LEU A 344 -3.58 -19.18 20.87
N ARG A 345 -2.32 -18.73 20.89
CA ARG A 345 -1.84 -17.72 21.85
C ARG A 345 -2.65 -16.43 21.77
N ALA A 346 -2.90 -15.93 20.58
CA ALA A 346 -3.65 -14.69 20.36
C ALA A 346 -5.12 -14.81 20.81
N SER A 347 -5.71 -16.01 20.84
CA SER A 347 -7.09 -16.24 21.30
C SER A 347 -7.31 -15.85 22.78
N ALA A 348 -6.25 -15.83 23.59
CA ALA A 348 -6.33 -15.34 24.97
C ALA A 348 -6.77 -13.87 25.07
N PHE A 349 -6.52 -13.06 24.02
CA PHE A 349 -6.69 -11.62 24.00
C PHE A 349 -7.98 -11.15 23.33
N GLY A 350 -8.76 -12.03 22.71
CA GLY A 350 -10.03 -11.65 22.09
C GLY A 350 -10.84 -12.85 21.60
N ASN A 351 -11.82 -12.57 20.75
CA ASN A 351 -12.74 -13.57 20.17
C ASN A 351 -12.28 -14.00 18.79
N ILE A 352 -11.26 -14.85 18.74
CA ILE A 352 -10.67 -15.39 17.50
C ILE A 352 -11.38 -16.68 17.09
N SER A 353 -11.64 -16.80 15.79
CA SER A 353 -12.02 -18.05 15.12
C SER A 353 -11.00 -18.34 14.02
N ILE A 354 -10.70 -19.61 13.79
CA ILE A 354 -9.75 -20.06 12.77
C ILE A 354 -10.51 -20.66 11.60
N MET A 355 -10.21 -20.21 10.38
CA MET A 355 -10.79 -20.74 9.15
C MET A 355 -9.69 -21.27 8.24
N VAL A 356 -9.81 -22.55 7.84
CA VAL A 356 -8.84 -23.20 6.96
C VAL A 356 -9.35 -23.23 5.52
N PRO A 357 -8.60 -22.63 4.56
CA PRO A 357 -8.97 -22.60 3.15
C PRO A 357 -8.65 -23.90 2.43
N MET A 358 -9.21 -24.07 1.25
CA MET A 358 -8.91 -25.15 0.29
C MET A 358 -9.14 -26.58 0.82
N ILE A 359 -10.05 -26.72 1.77
CA ILE A 359 -10.43 -28.06 2.31
C ILE A 359 -11.23 -28.84 1.26
N ALA A 360 -10.75 -30.02 0.92
CA ALA A 360 -11.37 -30.93 -0.03
C ALA A 360 -11.83 -32.26 0.60
N SER A 361 -11.38 -32.57 1.83
CA SER A 361 -11.69 -33.85 2.48
C SER A 361 -11.85 -33.76 4.00
N VAL A 362 -12.62 -34.70 4.55
CA VAL A 362 -12.78 -34.87 6.02
C VAL A 362 -11.44 -35.21 6.69
N TRP A 363 -10.59 -35.94 5.99
CA TRP A 363 -9.27 -36.31 6.50
C TRP A 363 -8.39 -35.07 6.79
N GLU A 364 -8.40 -34.07 5.90
CA GLU A 364 -7.67 -32.81 6.11
C GLU A 364 -8.16 -32.11 7.38
N VAL A 365 -9.47 -32.04 7.58
CA VAL A 365 -10.06 -31.46 8.80
C VAL A 365 -9.60 -32.21 10.06
N GLN A 366 -9.59 -33.51 10.00
CA GLN A 366 -9.13 -34.35 11.13
C GLN A 366 -7.66 -34.07 11.45
N LYS A 367 -6.80 -34.01 10.44
CA LYS A 367 -5.37 -33.72 10.62
C LYS A 367 -5.11 -32.36 11.23
N VAL A 368 -5.83 -31.33 10.77
CA VAL A 368 -5.70 -30.00 11.37
C VAL A 368 -6.16 -30.00 12.83
N LYS A 369 -7.27 -30.64 13.15
CA LYS A 369 -7.75 -30.76 14.54
C LYS A 369 -6.78 -31.53 15.43
N GLU A 370 -6.23 -32.63 14.97
CA GLU A 370 -5.19 -33.38 15.68
C GLU A 370 -3.98 -32.51 16.01
N MET A 371 -3.52 -31.72 15.03
CA MET A 371 -2.43 -30.76 15.21
C MET A 371 -2.77 -29.69 16.24
N MET A 372 -3.96 -29.10 16.16
CA MET A 372 -4.40 -28.08 17.13
C MET A 372 -4.46 -28.62 18.55
N GLU A 373 -4.98 -29.82 18.77
CA GLU A 373 -5.01 -30.44 20.11
C GLU A 373 -3.60 -30.72 20.64
N GLY A 374 -2.68 -31.19 19.81
CA GLY A 374 -1.27 -31.33 20.18
C GLY A 374 -0.66 -29.97 20.61
N LEU A 375 -0.90 -28.91 19.85
CA LEU A 375 -0.40 -27.57 20.16
C LEU A 375 -1.00 -26.99 21.44
N LYS A 376 -2.28 -27.23 21.73
CA LYS A 376 -2.92 -26.86 23.00
C LYS A 376 -2.23 -27.53 24.19
N ALA A 377 -1.89 -28.84 24.07
CA ALA A 377 -1.16 -29.55 25.11
C ALA A 377 0.25 -28.95 25.31
N GLU A 378 0.98 -28.59 24.25
CA GLU A 378 2.28 -27.94 24.33
C GLU A 378 2.19 -26.58 25.01
N LEU A 379 1.26 -25.71 24.59
CA LEU A 379 1.04 -24.39 25.19
C LEU A 379 0.69 -24.49 26.67
N SER A 380 -0.13 -25.49 27.05
CA SER A 380 -0.47 -25.77 28.46
C SER A 380 0.77 -26.18 29.26
N ALA A 381 1.63 -27.03 28.70
CA ALA A 381 2.88 -27.46 29.37
C ALA A 381 3.87 -26.28 29.53
N GLU A 382 3.88 -25.35 28.60
CA GLU A 382 4.69 -24.14 28.65
C GLU A 382 4.08 -23.03 29.56
N GLY A 383 2.85 -23.19 30.01
CA GLY A 383 2.14 -22.20 30.81
C GLY A 383 1.67 -20.97 30.02
N LEU A 384 1.59 -21.08 28.68
CA LEU A 384 1.13 -20.04 27.80
C LEU A 384 -0.40 -20.02 27.70
N PRO A 385 -1.05 -18.86 27.87
CA PRO A 385 -2.50 -18.77 27.86
C PRO A 385 -3.09 -18.91 26.45
N PHE A 386 -4.21 -19.60 26.32
CA PHE A 386 -5.04 -19.67 25.13
C PHE A 386 -6.50 -19.92 25.55
N LYS A 387 -7.42 -19.72 24.61
CA LYS A 387 -8.84 -20.06 24.76
C LYS A 387 -9.23 -21.11 23.72
N ASP A 388 -10.32 -21.79 23.94
CA ASP A 388 -10.94 -22.58 22.89
C ASP A 388 -11.40 -21.66 21.76
N VAL A 389 -11.03 -22.02 20.54
CA VAL A 389 -11.34 -21.25 19.33
C VAL A 389 -12.38 -21.99 18.50
N GLU A 390 -13.30 -21.25 17.90
CA GLU A 390 -14.17 -21.80 16.88
C GLU A 390 -13.32 -22.16 15.66
N PHE A 391 -13.46 -23.38 15.18
CA PHE A 391 -12.77 -23.89 14.00
C PHE A 391 -13.75 -24.00 12.84
N GLY A 392 -13.37 -23.46 11.71
CA GLY A 392 -14.15 -23.50 10.47
C GLY A 392 -13.31 -23.82 9.26
N ILE A 393 -13.98 -24.09 8.17
CA ILE A 393 -13.36 -24.35 6.85
C ILE A 393 -13.97 -23.46 5.79
N MET A 394 -13.22 -23.20 4.71
CA MET A 394 -13.71 -22.52 3.52
C MET A 394 -14.16 -23.58 2.50
N ILE A 395 -15.40 -23.47 2.06
CA ILE A 395 -15.97 -24.33 1.00
C ILE A 395 -15.80 -23.61 -0.32
N GLU A 396 -14.85 -24.02 -1.13
CA GLU A 396 -14.44 -23.29 -2.33
C GLU A 396 -13.85 -24.18 -3.44
N THR A 397 -13.72 -25.48 -3.20
CA THR A 397 -13.20 -26.47 -4.16
C THR A 397 -14.24 -27.45 -4.60
#